data_8c7458ee37d9ead994e54ab0082c9c9d
#
_entry.id   8c7458ee37d9ead994e54ab0082c9c9d
#
_cell.length_a   1.000
_cell.length_b   1.000
_cell.length_c   1.000
_cell.angle_alpha   90.00
_cell.angle_beta   90.00
_cell.angle_gamma   90.00
#
_symmetry.space_group_name_H-M   'P 1'
#
loop_
_entity.id
_entity.type
_entity.pdbx_description
1 polymer ?
#
loop_
_entity_poly.entity_id
_entity_poly.type
_entity_poly.pdbx_seq_one_letter_code
_entity_poly.pdbx_strand_id
1 'polypeptide(L)'
;MLACRRAWLGVRGASAMRHTESHRSYRIGWLRAAVLGANDGIVSTASLIVGVAAADTARSGIFVVGLAGLVAGAMSMAAGEYVSVSSQADTEGADMARERHELATQPEGEHAELTAIYVKRGLDDTLAGEVASQLMANDALAAHARDELGITEELSARPVQAAFASAATFTVGASLPLLLVLVLPKAYLVWGVSAASLIFLAALGAIAARAGGSPVWRATARVTFWGALAMGLTAGVGAIFGARV
;
A
#
# COMPACT_ATOMS: atom_id res chain seq x y z
N MET A 1 74.86 8.39 15.73
CA MET A 1 74.21 9.70 15.55
C MET A 1 73.71 9.80 14.15
N LEU A 2 72.42 9.68 13.94
CA LEU A 2 71.67 10.23 12.81
C LEU A 2 70.15 9.88 13.03
N ALA A 3 69.37 10.92 13.26
CA ALA A 3 68.00 10.90 13.62
C ALA A 3 67.13 10.57 12.40
N CYS A 4 66.30 9.56 12.51
CA CYS A 4 65.28 9.24 11.50
C CYS A 4 64.02 10.05 11.85
N ARG A 5 63.77 11.15 11.14
CA ARG A 5 62.55 11.95 11.19
C ARG A 5 61.42 11.13 10.52
N ARG A 6 60.44 10.66 11.27
CA ARG A 6 59.22 10.16 10.75
C ARG A 6 58.35 11.34 10.25
N ALA A 7 58.20 11.43 8.94
CA ALA A 7 57.23 12.30 8.31
C ALA A 7 55.86 11.68 8.46
N TRP A 8 55.03 12.24 9.31
CA TRP A 8 53.57 11.97 9.37
C TRP A 8 52.93 12.71 8.20
N LEU A 9 52.64 11.98 7.11
CA LEU A 9 51.75 12.48 6.09
C LEU A 9 50.30 12.36 6.63
N GLY A 10 49.74 13.51 6.92
CA GLY A 10 48.33 13.62 7.32
C GLY A 10 47.41 13.12 6.21
N VAL A 11 46.74 12.03 6.46
CA VAL A 11 45.58 11.64 5.70
C VAL A 11 44.51 12.69 5.97
N ARG A 12 44.39 13.67 5.08
CA ARG A 12 43.27 14.60 5.05
C ARG A 12 41.99 13.76 4.89
N GLY A 13 41.12 13.86 5.88
CA GLY A 13 39.87 13.17 5.91
C GLY A 13 39.09 13.37 4.59
N ALA A 14 38.90 12.29 3.87
CA ALA A 14 37.88 12.24 2.84
C ALA A 14 36.56 12.52 3.57
N SER A 15 36.01 13.70 3.36
CA SER A 15 34.63 14.02 3.70
C SER A 15 33.77 13.03 2.95
N ALA A 16 33.38 11.96 3.62
CA ALA A 16 32.38 11.02 3.09
C ALA A 16 31.11 11.84 2.87
N MET A 17 30.85 12.21 1.62
CA MET A 17 29.55 12.71 1.23
C MET A 17 28.56 11.59 1.60
N ARG A 18 27.85 11.77 2.72
CA ARG A 18 26.70 10.96 3.05
C ARG A 18 25.61 11.32 2.04
N HIS A 19 25.60 10.61 0.91
CA HIS A 19 24.39 10.54 0.09
C HIS A 19 23.33 9.88 0.94
N THR A 20 22.48 10.67 1.56
CA THR A 20 21.27 10.17 2.23
C THR A 20 20.27 9.88 1.12
N GLU A 21 20.41 8.73 0.46
CA GLU A 21 19.40 8.26 -0.46
C GLU A 21 18.16 7.86 0.33
N SER A 22 17.09 8.61 0.14
CA SER A 22 15.78 8.33 0.73
C SER A 22 15.00 7.47 -0.24
N HIS A 23 15.11 6.15 -0.12
CA HIS A 23 14.27 5.23 -0.89
C HIS A 23 12.83 5.29 -0.37
N ARG A 24 11.87 5.37 -1.30
CA ARG A 24 10.43 5.50 -0.98
C ARG A 24 9.75 4.16 -0.73
N SER A 25 10.49 3.06 -0.89
CA SER A 25 9.98 1.69 -0.80
C SER A 25 9.33 1.35 0.54
N TYR A 26 9.83 1.87 1.66
CA TYR A 26 9.23 1.66 2.98
C TYR A 26 7.82 2.26 3.14
N ARG A 27 7.40 3.16 2.23
CA ARG A 27 6.07 3.77 2.25
C ARG A 27 5.03 3.00 1.45
N ILE A 28 5.44 1.95 0.71
CA ILE A 28 4.56 1.29 -0.27
C ILE A 28 3.35 0.65 0.39
N GLY A 29 3.52 -0.01 1.54
CA GLY A 29 2.44 -0.76 2.19
C GLY A 29 1.26 0.13 2.61
N TRP A 30 1.49 1.08 3.50
CA TRP A 30 0.43 1.95 4.02
C TRP A 30 -0.09 2.95 2.97
N LEU A 31 0.80 3.46 2.08
CA LEU A 31 0.39 4.36 1.00
C LEU A 31 -0.54 3.65 0.02
N ARG A 32 -0.26 2.38 -0.30
CA ARG A 32 -1.15 1.56 -1.13
C ARG A 32 -2.52 1.40 -0.49
N ALA A 33 -2.59 1.03 0.79
CA ALA A 33 -3.84 0.88 1.51
C ALA A 33 -4.62 2.21 1.57
N ALA A 34 -3.94 3.32 1.84
CA ALA A 34 -4.56 4.64 1.90
C ALA A 34 -5.10 5.10 0.53
N VAL A 35 -4.33 4.94 -0.54
CA VAL A 35 -4.78 5.30 -1.89
C VAL A 35 -5.91 4.40 -2.35
N LEU A 36 -5.84 3.10 -2.07
CA LEU A 36 -6.90 2.14 -2.39
C LEU A 36 -8.20 2.50 -1.66
N GLY A 37 -8.14 2.73 -0.34
CA GLY A 37 -9.29 3.11 0.45
C GLY A 37 -9.94 4.41 -0.02
N ALA A 38 -9.15 5.47 -0.24
CA ALA A 38 -9.67 6.75 -0.71
C ALA A 38 -10.28 6.65 -2.13
N ASN A 39 -9.61 5.94 -3.04
CA ASN A 39 -10.13 5.72 -4.39
C ASN A 39 -11.45 4.96 -4.37
N ASP A 40 -11.51 3.86 -3.61
CA ASP A 40 -12.71 3.04 -3.51
C ASP A 40 -13.85 3.80 -2.82
N GLY A 41 -13.55 4.57 -1.78
CA GLY A 41 -14.55 5.44 -1.13
C GLY A 41 -15.17 6.46 -2.08
N ILE A 42 -14.38 7.13 -2.92
CA ILE A 42 -14.90 8.06 -3.93
C ILE A 42 -15.73 7.32 -4.97
N VAL A 43 -15.16 6.27 -5.59
CA VAL A 43 -15.79 5.58 -6.72
C VAL A 43 -17.07 4.87 -6.30
N SER A 44 -17.03 4.07 -5.23
CA SER A 44 -18.19 3.26 -4.80
C SER A 44 -19.35 4.14 -4.32
N THR A 45 -19.06 5.14 -3.47
CA THR A 45 -20.10 6.02 -2.95
C THR A 45 -20.66 6.95 -4.02
N ALA A 46 -19.81 7.53 -4.89
CA ALA A 46 -20.28 8.33 -6.02
C ALA A 46 -21.14 7.50 -6.98
N SER A 47 -20.71 6.27 -7.31
CA SER A 47 -21.45 5.35 -8.17
C SER A 47 -22.82 5.01 -7.59
N LEU A 48 -22.90 4.69 -6.29
CA LEU A 48 -24.16 4.45 -5.59
C LEU A 48 -25.08 5.67 -5.65
N ILE A 49 -24.59 6.86 -5.31
CA ILE A 49 -25.33 8.11 -5.34
C ILE A 49 -25.86 8.41 -6.74
N VAL A 50 -24.99 8.30 -7.76
CA VAL A 50 -25.33 8.58 -9.16
C VAL A 50 -26.34 7.58 -9.67
N GLY A 51 -26.19 6.27 -9.36
CA GLY A 51 -27.13 5.24 -9.75
C GLY A 51 -28.53 5.45 -9.16
N VAL A 52 -28.62 5.73 -7.86
CA VAL A 52 -29.90 5.98 -7.18
C VAL A 52 -30.52 7.33 -7.59
N ALA A 53 -29.69 8.34 -7.85
CA ALA A 53 -30.19 9.62 -8.35
C ALA A 53 -30.73 9.52 -9.78
N ALA A 54 -30.12 8.68 -10.63
CA ALA A 54 -30.58 8.40 -11.99
C ALA A 54 -31.92 7.61 -12.02
N ALA A 55 -32.25 6.91 -10.93
CA ALA A 55 -33.54 6.26 -10.71
C ALA A 55 -34.64 7.21 -10.19
N ASP A 56 -34.42 8.51 -10.20
CA ASP A 56 -35.32 9.58 -9.73
C ASP A 56 -35.75 9.50 -8.26
N THR A 57 -34.98 8.84 -7.41
CA THR A 57 -35.23 8.68 -5.99
C THR A 57 -35.26 10.05 -5.26
N ALA A 58 -36.00 10.14 -4.16
CA ALA A 58 -36.02 11.32 -3.31
C ALA A 58 -34.63 11.62 -2.69
N ARG A 59 -34.28 12.89 -2.52
CA ARG A 59 -32.97 13.31 -1.98
C ARG A 59 -32.60 12.65 -0.65
N SER A 60 -33.58 12.49 0.25
CA SER A 60 -33.40 11.80 1.52
C SER A 60 -33.01 10.34 1.33
N GLY A 61 -33.64 9.65 0.38
CA GLY A 61 -33.29 8.26 0.02
C GLY A 61 -31.88 8.16 -0.56
N ILE A 62 -31.49 9.09 -1.45
CA ILE A 62 -30.13 9.15 -2.00
C ILE A 62 -29.09 9.33 -0.89
N PHE A 63 -29.37 10.23 0.06
CA PHE A 63 -28.47 10.47 1.19
C PHE A 63 -28.34 9.24 2.10
N VAL A 64 -29.46 8.60 2.44
CA VAL A 64 -29.47 7.38 3.30
C VAL A 64 -28.69 6.25 2.63
N VAL A 65 -28.91 6.02 1.34
CA VAL A 65 -28.17 4.99 0.58
C VAL A 65 -26.68 5.32 0.52
N GLY A 66 -26.31 6.57 0.26
CA GLY A 66 -24.91 7.01 0.27
C GLY A 66 -24.24 6.86 1.64
N LEU A 67 -24.95 7.19 2.73
CA LEU A 67 -24.46 7.03 4.09
C LEU A 67 -24.31 5.55 4.48
N ALA A 68 -25.30 4.71 4.13
CA ALA A 68 -25.23 3.28 4.34
C ALA A 68 -24.07 2.67 3.55
N GLY A 69 -23.86 3.11 2.30
CA GLY A 69 -22.73 2.72 1.47
C GLY A 69 -21.38 3.10 2.06
N LEU A 70 -21.27 4.31 2.65
CA LEU A 70 -20.06 4.76 3.35
C LEU A 70 -19.76 3.84 4.55
N VAL A 71 -20.75 3.58 5.41
CA VAL A 71 -20.55 2.74 6.60
C VAL A 71 -20.22 1.31 6.22
N ALA A 72 -20.99 0.71 5.32
CA ALA A 72 -20.77 -0.67 4.86
C ALA A 72 -19.41 -0.81 4.17
N GLY A 73 -19.06 0.12 3.29
CA GLY A 73 -17.78 0.13 2.59
C GLY A 73 -16.59 0.30 3.53
N ALA A 74 -16.66 1.23 4.49
CA ALA A 74 -15.60 1.43 5.48
C ALA A 74 -15.37 0.16 6.32
N MET A 75 -16.45 -0.50 6.77
CA MET A 75 -16.37 -1.75 7.52
C MET A 75 -15.86 -2.91 6.67
N SER A 76 -16.29 -3.02 5.41
CA SER A 76 -15.83 -4.03 4.46
C SER A 76 -14.33 -3.88 4.18
N MET A 77 -13.87 -2.65 3.94
CA MET A 77 -12.45 -2.35 3.73
C MET A 77 -11.62 -2.65 4.98
N ALA A 78 -12.09 -2.27 6.18
CA ALA A 78 -11.41 -2.59 7.43
C ALA A 78 -11.28 -4.11 7.64
N ALA A 79 -12.38 -4.85 7.47
CA ALA A 79 -12.41 -6.29 7.67
C ALA A 79 -11.55 -7.02 6.63
N GLY A 80 -11.66 -6.64 5.36
CA GLY A 80 -10.89 -7.23 4.26
C GLY A 80 -9.39 -7.03 4.44
N GLU A 81 -8.96 -5.82 4.77
CA GLU A 81 -7.55 -5.51 5.01
C GLU A 81 -7.04 -6.22 6.26
N TYR A 82 -7.83 -6.23 7.35
CA TYR A 82 -7.47 -6.96 8.57
C TYR A 82 -7.25 -8.45 8.30
N VAL A 83 -8.20 -9.11 7.63
CA VAL A 83 -8.12 -10.55 7.32
C VAL A 83 -6.93 -10.85 6.40
N SER A 84 -6.75 -10.05 5.36
CA SER A 84 -5.65 -10.23 4.40
C SER A 84 -4.28 -10.10 5.06
N VAL A 85 -4.07 -9.03 5.84
CA VAL A 85 -2.79 -8.78 6.52
C VAL A 85 -2.57 -9.72 7.70
N SER A 86 -3.65 -10.17 8.39
CA SER A 86 -3.54 -11.22 9.41
C SER A 86 -3.11 -12.55 8.80
N SER A 87 -3.68 -12.94 7.66
CA SER A 87 -3.25 -14.15 6.95
C SER A 87 -1.77 -14.11 6.52
N GLN A 88 -1.30 -12.92 6.12
CA GLN A 88 0.13 -12.71 5.87
C GLN A 88 0.96 -12.88 7.16
N ALA A 89 0.54 -12.27 8.27
CA ALA A 89 1.22 -12.40 9.56
C ALA A 89 1.27 -13.86 10.05
N ASP A 90 0.19 -14.61 9.86
CA ASP A 90 0.11 -16.03 10.22
C ASP A 90 1.11 -16.87 9.38
N THR A 91 1.22 -16.58 8.09
CA THR A 91 2.17 -17.24 7.19
C THR A 91 3.61 -16.92 7.57
N GLU A 92 3.93 -15.63 7.77
CA GLU A 92 5.26 -15.18 8.23
C GLU A 92 5.62 -15.84 9.58
N GLY A 93 4.66 -15.93 10.49
CA GLY A 93 4.83 -16.59 11.78
C GLY A 93 5.11 -18.10 11.67
N ALA A 94 4.43 -18.77 10.75
CA ALA A 94 4.61 -20.20 10.49
C ALA A 94 5.99 -20.49 9.86
N ASP A 95 6.41 -19.66 8.89
CA ASP A 95 7.73 -19.78 8.25
C ASP A 95 8.85 -19.51 9.25
N MET A 96 8.72 -18.46 10.07
CA MET A 96 9.67 -18.16 11.15
C MET A 96 9.76 -19.28 12.23
N ALA A 97 8.64 -19.95 12.51
CA ALA A 97 8.63 -21.08 13.44
C ALA A 97 9.34 -22.30 12.85
N ARG A 98 9.15 -22.57 11.55
CA ARG A 98 9.84 -23.61 10.82
C ARG A 98 11.34 -23.33 10.80
N GLU A 99 11.74 -22.15 10.39
CA GLU A 99 13.13 -21.70 10.31
C GLU A 99 13.87 -21.88 11.64
N ARG A 100 13.22 -21.47 12.74
CA ARG A 100 13.78 -21.65 14.08
C ARG A 100 13.99 -23.13 14.44
N HIS A 101 13.11 -24.01 13.96
CA HIS A 101 13.23 -25.46 14.19
C HIS A 101 14.36 -26.05 13.35
N GLU A 102 14.47 -25.65 12.07
CA GLU A 102 15.51 -26.12 11.13
C GLU A 102 16.90 -25.67 11.60
N LEU A 103 17.07 -24.42 11.96
CA LEU A 103 18.30 -23.90 12.58
C LEU A 103 18.74 -24.69 13.85
N ALA A 104 17.77 -25.16 14.65
CA ALA A 104 18.06 -25.94 15.85
C ALA A 104 18.39 -27.40 15.56
N THR A 105 17.85 -27.99 14.49
CA THR A 105 17.95 -29.43 14.19
C THR A 105 18.94 -29.75 13.06
N GLN A 106 19.18 -28.81 12.15
CA GLN A 106 19.99 -29.00 10.94
C GLN A 106 20.92 -27.80 10.66
N PRO A 107 21.72 -27.34 11.62
CA PRO A 107 22.51 -26.09 11.49
C PRO A 107 23.50 -26.09 10.32
N GLU A 108 24.01 -27.25 9.94
CA GLU A 108 24.92 -27.40 8.78
C GLU A 108 24.15 -27.24 7.45
N GLY A 109 22.91 -27.72 7.39
CA GLY A 109 22.02 -27.56 6.25
C GLY A 109 21.68 -26.08 6.04
N GLU A 110 21.30 -25.43 7.10
CA GLU A 110 20.95 -24.00 7.08
C GLU A 110 22.15 -23.11 6.68
N HIS A 111 23.35 -23.44 7.18
CA HIS A 111 24.57 -22.76 6.73
C HIS A 111 24.82 -22.95 5.24
N ALA A 112 24.61 -24.16 4.71
CA ALA A 112 24.77 -24.41 3.28
C ALA A 112 23.70 -23.67 2.45
N GLU A 113 22.46 -23.58 2.93
CA GLU A 113 21.38 -22.86 2.28
C GLU A 113 21.67 -21.37 2.19
N LEU A 114 22.04 -20.73 3.29
CA LEU A 114 22.42 -19.31 3.32
C LEU A 114 23.64 -19.04 2.42
N THR A 115 24.62 -19.94 2.41
CA THR A 115 25.78 -19.90 1.50
C THR A 115 25.32 -19.91 0.04
N ALA A 116 24.40 -20.83 -0.32
CA ALA A 116 23.88 -20.92 -1.69
C ALA A 116 23.12 -19.67 -2.12
N ILE A 117 22.41 -19.00 -1.20
CA ILE A 117 21.76 -17.71 -1.47
C ILE A 117 22.79 -16.65 -1.88
N TYR A 118 23.91 -16.55 -1.17
CA TYR A 118 24.96 -15.59 -1.49
C TYR A 118 25.73 -15.92 -2.76
N VAL A 119 25.95 -17.22 -3.07
CA VAL A 119 26.51 -17.64 -4.36
C VAL A 119 25.60 -17.23 -5.52
N LYS A 120 24.27 -17.41 -5.39
CA LYS A 120 23.30 -16.94 -6.39
C LYS A 120 23.31 -15.40 -6.56
N ARG A 121 23.74 -14.69 -5.52
CA ARG A 121 23.93 -13.21 -5.56
C ARG A 121 25.26 -12.77 -6.17
N GLY A 122 26.13 -13.74 -6.54
CA GLY A 122 27.37 -13.48 -7.28
C GLY A 122 28.66 -13.53 -6.45
N LEU A 123 28.60 -14.02 -5.21
CA LEU A 123 29.82 -14.31 -4.45
C LEU A 123 30.42 -15.66 -4.90
N ASP A 124 31.74 -15.84 -4.76
CA ASP A 124 32.35 -17.17 -4.86
C ASP A 124 32.02 -18.02 -3.62
N ASP A 125 32.11 -19.35 -3.75
CA ASP A 125 31.71 -20.28 -2.70
C ASP A 125 32.43 -20.04 -1.37
N THR A 126 33.70 -19.70 -1.41
CA THR A 126 34.52 -19.49 -0.20
C THR A 126 34.02 -18.23 0.56
N LEU A 127 33.91 -17.12 -0.14
CA LEU A 127 33.45 -15.86 0.44
C LEU A 127 31.98 -15.97 0.90
N ALA A 128 31.13 -16.65 0.13
CA ALA A 128 29.73 -16.88 0.50
C ALA A 128 29.61 -17.64 1.82
N GLY A 129 30.39 -18.71 2.00
CA GLY A 129 30.46 -19.47 3.26
C GLY A 129 30.97 -18.67 4.43
N GLU A 130 31.98 -17.81 4.24
CA GLU A 130 32.47 -16.93 5.28
C GLU A 130 31.41 -15.89 5.69
N VAL A 131 30.71 -15.31 4.72
CA VAL A 131 29.62 -14.35 4.97
C VAL A 131 28.48 -15.03 5.73
N ALA A 132 28.03 -16.21 5.30
CA ALA A 132 27.00 -16.97 5.98
C ALA A 132 27.38 -17.27 7.43
N SER A 133 28.63 -17.74 7.67
CA SER A 133 29.15 -18.03 9.01
C SER A 133 29.10 -16.80 9.93
N GLN A 134 29.52 -15.63 9.43
CA GLN A 134 29.54 -14.41 10.23
C GLN A 134 28.14 -13.89 10.55
N LEU A 135 27.20 -13.97 9.59
CA LEU A 135 25.83 -13.54 9.78
C LEU A 135 25.10 -14.46 10.76
N MET A 136 25.26 -15.78 10.62
CA MET A 136 24.66 -16.76 11.52
C MET A 136 25.25 -16.67 12.95
N ALA A 137 26.53 -16.36 13.08
CA ALA A 137 27.14 -16.14 14.40
C ALA A 137 26.60 -14.87 15.11
N ASN A 138 26.12 -13.88 14.35
CA ASN A 138 25.50 -12.69 14.91
C ASN A 138 24.03 -12.92 15.30
N ASP A 139 23.21 -13.32 14.33
CA ASP A 139 21.79 -13.71 14.49
C ASP A 139 21.36 -14.55 13.30
N ALA A 140 21.39 -15.87 13.47
CA ALA A 140 21.07 -16.81 12.41
C ALA A 140 19.62 -16.66 11.93
N LEU A 141 18.66 -16.55 12.86
CA LEU A 141 17.25 -16.41 12.51
C LEU A 141 16.96 -15.11 11.76
N ALA A 142 17.56 -14.00 12.17
CA ALA A 142 17.38 -12.73 11.46
C ALA A 142 18.05 -12.74 10.07
N ALA A 143 19.17 -13.47 9.91
CA ALA A 143 19.84 -13.61 8.61
C ALA A 143 18.95 -14.38 7.62
N HIS A 144 18.41 -15.53 8.02
CA HIS A 144 17.50 -16.34 7.21
C HIS A 144 16.18 -15.61 6.94
N ALA A 145 15.56 -15.05 7.96
CA ALA A 145 14.33 -14.26 7.81
C ALA A 145 14.46 -13.19 6.71
N ARG A 146 15.58 -12.47 6.70
CA ARG A 146 15.82 -11.41 5.72
C ARG A 146 16.20 -11.91 4.34
N ASP A 147 17.13 -12.88 4.26
CA ASP A 147 17.79 -13.22 3.02
C ASP A 147 17.12 -14.39 2.27
N GLU A 148 16.42 -15.26 2.97
CA GLU A 148 15.64 -16.37 2.46
C GLU A 148 14.16 -16.04 2.38
N LEU A 149 13.54 -15.68 3.52
CA LEU A 149 12.09 -15.44 3.61
C LEU A 149 11.68 -14.02 3.16
N GLY A 150 12.63 -13.09 3.04
CA GLY A 150 12.34 -11.70 2.69
C GLY A 150 11.59 -10.91 3.78
N ILE A 151 11.59 -11.42 5.01
CA ILE A 151 10.91 -10.80 6.16
C ILE A 151 11.86 -9.80 6.81
N THR A 152 11.47 -8.53 6.81
CA THR A 152 12.18 -7.45 7.51
C THR A 152 11.23 -6.72 8.46
N GLU A 153 11.77 -6.02 9.46
CA GLU A 153 10.94 -5.24 10.40
C GLU A 153 10.07 -4.21 9.71
N GLU A 154 10.57 -3.60 8.62
CA GLU A 154 9.84 -2.60 7.84
C GLU A 154 8.69 -3.18 7.02
N LEU A 155 8.80 -4.43 6.62
CA LEU A 155 7.82 -5.13 5.79
C LEU A 155 6.90 -6.04 6.61
N SER A 156 7.12 -6.18 7.93
CA SER A 156 6.31 -7.03 8.79
C SER A 156 4.82 -6.65 8.75
N ALA A 157 3.96 -7.65 8.72
CA ALA A 157 2.52 -7.49 8.63
C ALA A 157 1.94 -6.80 9.90
N ARG A 158 1.14 -5.74 9.70
CA ARG A 158 0.49 -4.96 10.79
C ARG A 158 -1.02 -4.85 10.56
N PRO A 159 -1.80 -5.91 10.84
CA PRO A 159 -3.21 -6.00 10.47
C PRO A 159 -4.08 -4.86 10.97
N VAL A 160 -3.97 -4.53 12.25
CA VAL A 160 -4.79 -3.48 12.88
C VAL A 160 -4.51 -2.12 12.27
N GLN A 161 -3.22 -1.78 12.05
CA GLN A 161 -2.84 -0.51 11.46
C GLN A 161 -3.34 -0.40 10.01
N ALA A 162 -3.22 -1.48 9.24
CA ALA A 162 -3.69 -1.54 7.86
C ALA A 162 -5.21 -1.38 7.78
N ALA A 163 -5.97 -2.08 8.62
CA ALA A 163 -7.42 -1.97 8.69
C ALA A 163 -7.90 -0.55 9.01
N PHE A 164 -7.33 0.09 10.02
CA PHE A 164 -7.69 1.47 10.38
C PHE A 164 -7.32 2.46 9.27
N ALA A 165 -6.16 2.34 8.66
CA ALA A 165 -5.74 3.21 7.57
C ALA A 165 -6.69 3.08 6.37
N SER A 166 -7.08 1.87 6.01
CA SER A 166 -8.00 1.57 4.91
C SER A 166 -9.40 2.15 5.19
N ALA A 167 -9.99 1.86 6.35
CA ALA A 167 -11.29 2.38 6.74
C ALA A 167 -11.34 3.90 6.82
N ALA A 168 -10.32 4.52 7.40
CA ALA A 168 -10.25 5.98 7.54
C ALA A 168 -10.16 6.67 6.17
N THR A 169 -9.30 6.18 5.30
CA THR A 169 -9.13 6.76 3.96
C THR A 169 -10.34 6.51 3.06
N PHE A 170 -11.00 5.34 3.17
CA PHE A 170 -12.29 5.08 2.54
C PHE A 170 -13.34 6.09 3.01
N THR A 171 -13.47 6.28 4.32
CA THR A 171 -14.44 7.23 4.90
C THR A 171 -14.22 8.65 4.40
N VAL A 172 -12.98 9.11 4.34
CA VAL A 172 -12.63 10.42 3.78
C VAL A 172 -13.02 10.50 2.30
N GLY A 173 -12.67 9.50 1.50
CA GLY A 173 -13.04 9.45 0.08
C GLY A 173 -14.55 9.45 -0.14
N ALA A 174 -15.29 8.61 0.59
CA ALA A 174 -16.73 8.46 0.49
C ALA A 174 -17.51 9.70 0.99
N SER A 175 -16.95 10.45 1.94
CA SER A 175 -17.55 11.68 2.44
C SER A 175 -17.66 12.76 1.38
N LEU A 176 -16.72 12.82 0.41
CA LEU A 176 -16.71 13.86 -0.63
C LEU A 176 -17.98 13.82 -1.51
N PRO A 177 -18.32 12.70 -2.20
CA PRO A 177 -19.57 12.62 -2.96
C PRO A 177 -20.83 12.70 -2.07
N LEU A 178 -20.79 12.19 -0.84
CA LEU A 178 -21.91 12.25 0.08
C LEU A 178 -22.26 13.69 0.49
N LEU A 179 -21.27 14.52 0.79
CA LEU A 179 -21.47 15.93 1.11
C LEU A 179 -22.10 16.71 -0.06
N LEU A 180 -21.76 16.34 -1.30
CA LEU A 180 -22.38 16.98 -2.48
C LEU A 180 -23.88 16.73 -2.57
N VAL A 181 -24.39 15.60 -2.04
CA VAL A 181 -25.84 15.36 -1.96
C VAL A 181 -26.55 16.40 -1.09
N LEU A 182 -25.89 16.93 -0.07
CA LEU A 182 -26.45 17.96 0.82
C LEU A 182 -26.46 19.34 0.17
N VAL A 183 -25.49 19.64 -0.68
CA VAL A 183 -25.26 20.99 -1.22
C VAL A 183 -25.91 21.18 -2.59
N LEU A 184 -25.85 20.18 -3.48
CA LEU A 184 -26.32 20.31 -4.86
C LEU A 184 -27.85 20.19 -4.95
N PRO A 185 -28.53 20.99 -5.80
CA PRO A 185 -29.94 20.74 -6.15
C PRO A 185 -30.12 19.37 -6.83
N LYS A 186 -31.28 18.73 -6.60
CA LYS A 186 -31.58 17.39 -7.14
C LYS A 186 -31.35 17.27 -8.66
N ALA A 187 -31.74 18.27 -9.41
CA ALA A 187 -31.59 18.31 -10.87
C ALA A 187 -30.13 18.20 -11.36
N TYR A 188 -29.17 18.58 -10.52
CA TYR A 188 -27.72 18.58 -10.86
C TYR A 188 -26.95 17.47 -10.16
N LEU A 189 -27.61 16.61 -9.34
CA LEU A 189 -26.90 15.60 -8.53
C LEU A 189 -26.08 14.65 -9.40
N VAL A 190 -26.66 14.06 -10.44
CA VAL A 190 -25.96 13.09 -11.31
C VAL A 190 -24.72 13.72 -11.90
N TRP A 191 -24.85 14.87 -12.54
CA TRP A 191 -23.74 15.53 -13.23
C TRP A 191 -22.72 16.15 -12.26
N GLY A 192 -23.21 16.78 -11.19
CA GLY A 192 -22.36 17.46 -10.21
C GLY A 192 -21.54 16.48 -9.38
N VAL A 193 -22.14 15.38 -8.91
CA VAL A 193 -21.41 14.34 -8.16
C VAL A 193 -20.41 13.63 -9.08
N SER A 194 -20.81 13.30 -10.32
CA SER A 194 -19.90 12.68 -11.28
C SER A 194 -18.68 13.58 -11.58
N ALA A 195 -18.92 14.84 -11.95
CA ALA A 195 -17.85 15.77 -12.30
C ALA A 195 -16.89 16.02 -11.11
N ALA A 196 -17.43 16.29 -9.93
CA ALA A 196 -16.61 16.51 -8.74
C ALA A 196 -15.83 15.27 -8.33
N SER A 197 -16.45 14.08 -8.39
CA SER A 197 -15.76 12.82 -8.07
C SER A 197 -14.63 12.54 -9.05
N LEU A 198 -14.78 12.81 -10.35
CA LEU A 198 -13.70 12.69 -11.32
C LEU A 198 -12.54 13.67 -11.04
N ILE A 199 -12.85 14.88 -10.60
CA ILE A 199 -11.83 15.85 -10.16
C ILE A 199 -11.10 15.32 -8.91
N PHE A 200 -11.82 14.80 -7.92
CA PHE A 200 -11.21 14.21 -6.72
C PHE A 200 -10.33 13.00 -7.05
N LEU A 201 -10.79 12.13 -7.94
CA LEU A 201 -10.02 10.98 -8.43
C LEU A 201 -8.75 11.43 -9.18
N ALA A 202 -8.86 12.44 -10.04
CA ALA A 202 -7.71 13.01 -10.74
C ALA A 202 -6.69 13.60 -9.76
N ALA A 203 -7.15 14.35 -8.75
CA ALA A 203 -6.30 14.89 -7.71
C ALA A 203 -5.63 13.77 -6.89
N LEU A 204 -6.39 12.75 -6.47
CA LEU A 204 -5.87 11.59 -5.75
C LEU A 204 -4.80 10.85 -6.56
N GLY A 205 -5.06 10.59 -7.85
CA GLY A 205 -4.11 9.97 -8.76
C GLY A 205 -2.82 10.78 -8.92
N ALA A 206 -2.95 12.11 -9.01
CA ALA A 206 -1.80 13.01 -9.10
C ALA A 206 -0.97 13.05 -7.79
N ILE A 207 -1.63 13.07 -6.64
CA ILE A 207 -0.97 13.05 -5.32
C ILE A 207 -0.26 11.71 -5.11
N ALA A 208 -0.93 10.60 -5.39
CA ALA A 208 -0.36 9.25 -5.27
C ALA A 208 0.86 9.07 -6.18
N ALA A 209 0.78 9.54 -7.42
CA ALA A 209 1.90 9.48 -8.37
C ALA A 209 3.10 10.30 -7.90
N ARG A 210 2.87 11.52 -7.38
CA ARG A 210 3.96 12.35 -6.82
C ARG A 210 4.60 11.70 -5.60
N ALA A 211 3.78 11.15 -4.69
CA ALA A 211 4.28 10.45 -3.50
C ALA A 211 5.11 9.22 -3.86
N GLY A 212 4.69 8.45 -4.87
CA GLY A 212 5.38 7.27 -5.38
C GLY A 212 6.50 7.55 -6.39
N GLY A 213 6.64 8.81 -6.86
CA GLY A 213 7.67 9.18 -7.86
C GLY A 213 7.38 8.67 -9.28
N SER A 214 6.11 8.36 -9.60
CA SER A 214 5.69 7.86 -10.91
C SER A 214 5.15 8.97 -11.83
N PRO A 215 5.05 8.73 -13.17
CA PRO A 215 4.48 9.70 -14.10
C PRO A 215 3.03 10.05 -13.76
N VAL A 216 2.80 11.32 -13.38
CA VAL A 216 1.50 11.80 -12.87
C VAL A 216 0.36 11.57 -13.85
N TRP A 217 0.57 11.85 -15.14
CA TRP A 217 -0.49 11.77 -16.14
C TRP A 217 -1.06 10.34 -16.31
N ARG A 218 -0.19 9.31 -16.26
CA ARG A 218 -0.61 7.89 -16.39
C ARG A 218 -1.45 7.44 -15.20
N ALA A 219 -1.04 7.79 -13.99
CA ALA A 219 -1.77 7.45 -12.78
C ALA A 219 -3.13 8.16 -12.75
N THR A 220 -3.14 9.47 -13.03
CA THR A 220 -4.36 10.28 -13.09
C THR A 220 -5.34 9.75 -14.14
N ALA A 221 -4.88 9.53 -15.38
CA ALA A 221 -5.73 9.02 -16.45
C ALA A 221 -6.35 7.66 -16.10
N ARG A 222 -5.57 6.75 -15.54
CA ARG A 222 -6.04 5.41 -15.14
C ARG A 222 -7.15 5.49 -14.09
N VAL A 223 -6.94 6.24 -13.02
CA VAL A 223 -7.90 6.35 -11.91
C VAL A 223 -9.20 7.03 -12.37
N THR A 224 -9.06 8.12 -13.14
CA THR A 224 -10.21 8.87 -13.66
C THR A 224 -11.02 8.06 -14.69
N PHE A 225 -10.35 7.30 -15.56
CA PHE A 225 -11.03 6.43 -16.52
C PHE A 225 -11.89 5.35 -15.85
N TRP A 226 -11.33 4.61 -14.89
CA TRP A 226 -12.07 3.56 -14.20
C TRP A 226 -13.19 4.13 -13.33
N GLY A 227 -12.99 5.29 -12.71
CA GLY A 227 -14.03 5.99 -11.97
C GLY A 227 -15.18 6.46 -12.87
N ALA A 228 -14.88 7.02 -14.05
CA ALA A 228 -15.89 7.43 -15.02
C ALA A 228 -16.69 6.23 -15.53
N LEU A 229 -16.01 5.11 -15.83
CA LEU A 229 -16.67 3.88 -16.27
C LEU A 229 -17.62 3.33 -15.21
N ALA A 230 -17.18 3.25 -13.95
CA ALA A 230 -17.99 2.77 -12.84
C ALA A 230 -19.26 3.62 -12.66
N MET A 231 -19.11 4.94 -12.59
CA MET A 231 -20.25 5.86 -12.47
C MET A 231 -21.17 5.81 -13.67
N GLY A 232 -20.64 5.68 -14.90
CA GLY A 232 -21.43 5.57 -16.12
C GLY A 232 -22.28 4.28 -16.15
N LEU A 233 -21.69 3.16 -15.77
CA LEU A 233 -22.40 1.87 -15.68
C LEU A 233 -23.51 1.92 -14.63
N THR A 234 -23.24 2.46 -13.44
CA THR A 234 -24.25 2.55 -12.38
C THR A 234 -25.36 3.56 -12.69
N ALA A 235 -25.04 4.67 -13.34
CA ALA A 235 -26.04 5.61 -13.87
C ALA A 235 -26.95 4.91 -14.89
N GLY A 236 -26.39 4.11 -15.79
CA GLY A 236 -27.14 3.32 -16.76
C GLY A 236 -28.08 2.32 -16.10
N VAL A 237 -27.60 1.60 -15.09
CA VAL A 237 -28.46 0.70 -14.30
C VAL A 237 -29.59 1.47 -13.62
N GLY A 238 -29.29 2.59 -12.96
CA GLY A 238 -30.30 3.45 -12.33
C GLY A 238 -31.36 3.93 -13.31
N ALA A 239 -30.98 4.41 -14.48
CA ALA A 239 -31.90 4.88 -15.50
C ALA A 239 -32.79 3.78 -16.07
N ILE A 240 -32.25 2.55 -16.26
CA ILE A 240 -33.01 1.41 -16.81
C ILE A 240 -34.04 0.89 -15.82
N PHE A 241 -33.65 0.73 -14.55
CA PHE A 241 -34.52 0.15 -13.52
C PHE A 241 -35.39 1.18 -12.83
N GLY A 242 -34.93 2.42 -12.68
CA GLY A 242 -35.74 3.51 -12.11
C GLY A 242 -36.94 3.91 -12.95
N ALA A 243 -36.87 3.73 -14.27
CA ALA A 243 -38.01 4.00 -15.18
C ALA A 243 -39.09 2.92 -15.14
N ARG A 244 -38.90 1.79 -14.45
CA ARG A 244 -39.76 0.62 -14.44
C ARG A 244 -40.43 0.32 -13.08
N VAL A 245 -40.05 1.09 -12.05
CA VAL A 245 -40.59 1.02 -10.69
C VAL A 245 -41.40 2.30 -10.39
#